data_beca6d5a1b98817449592eac8ca50172
#
_entry.id   beca6d5a1b98817449592eac8ca50172
#
_cell.length_a   1.000
_cell.length_b   1.000
_cell.length_c   1.000
_cell.angle_alpha   90.00
_cell.angle_beta   90.00
_cell.angle_gamma   90.00
#
_symmetry.space_group_name_H-M   'P 1'
#
loop_
_entity.id
_entity.type
_entity.pdbx_description
1 polymer ?
#
loop_
_entity_poly.entity_id
_entity_poly.type
_entity_poly.pdbx_seq_one_letter_code
_entity_poly.pdbx_strand_id
1 'polypeptide(L)'
;MAKRSVAWDETEHDSILETLYAGNITTGEALGPVKTDQENYLVLYVNGWSETPLVSDQEFKRRWEDIAENYRRQISQKNIREIENNLMRGKSIVFEQSTFHQFIKALAPKYIDSNDKSSMQLKAIYHPEKTPEHLDSAINDDLTVLKDQILFTLNDQSWTVQMLENLLKTHPLVFRKDKIQRQEFGEQLKFAIIDAMTDFYLTQKAYDSHYENHPYVVGTENLWKDHINALYEKDKILKNHMKDSSQKINYVQLVEQYLNPVVDSLQNA
;
A
#
# COMPACT_ATOMS: atom_id res chain seq x y z
N MET A 1 25.24 -4.69 -22.00
CA MET A 1 25.24 -4.11 -20.66
C MET A 1 24.16 -3.04 -20.57
N ALA A 2 23.27 -3.13 -19.59
CA ALA A 2 22.30 -2.06 -19.35
C ALA A 2 23.04 -0.86 -18.72
N LYS A 3 22.75 0.36 -19.21
CA LYS A 3 23.25 1.60 -18.64
C LYS A 3 22.13 2.32 -17.95
N ARG A 4 22.34 2.79 -16.71
CA ARG A 4 21.40 3.64 -15.99
C ARG A 4 22.14 4.63 -15.10
N SER A 5 21.49 5.71 -14.74
CA SER A 5 21.91 6.60 -13.68
C SER A 5 21.33 6.12 -12.36
N VAL A 6 22.07 6.23 -11.30
CA VAL A 6 21.61 5.91 -9.93
C VAL A 6 21.92 7.13 -9.07
N ALA A 7 20.88 7.72 -8.47
CA ALA A 7 21.04 8.78 -7.50
C ALA A 7 21.06 8.19 -6.07
N TRP A 8 21.74 8.86 -5.14
CA TRP A 8 21.88 8.39 -3.76
C TRP A 8 20.53 8.34 -3.00
N ASP A 9 19.54 9.09 -3.45
CA ASP A 9 18.20 9.19 -2.89
C ASP A 9 17.14 8.32 -3.62
N GLU A 10 17.56 7.57 -4.64
CA GLU A 10 16.71 6.60 -5.30
C GLU A 10 16.45 5.37 -4.41
N THR A 11 15.28 4.73 -4.61
CA THR A 11 14.95 3.44 -3.99
C THR A 11 15.70 2.30 -4.68
N GLU A 12 17.00 2.27 -4.51
CA GLU A 12 17.85 1.19 -4.99
C GLU A 12 18.21 0.25 -3.82
N HIS A 13 18.75 -0.89 -4.14
CA HIS A 13 19.22 -1.84 -3.13
C HIS A 13 20.36 -1.21 -2.31
N ASP A 14 20.27 -1.25 -0.97
CA ASP A 14 21.22 -0.60 -0.04
C ASP A 14 22.67 -0.94 -0.35
N SER A 15 22.99 -2.21 -0.66
CA SER A 15 24.33 -2.65 -1.00
C SER A 15 24.88 -2.02 -2.29
N ILE A 16 24.01 -1.66 -3.24
CA ILE A 16 24.41 -0.93 -4.46
C ILE A 16 24.75 0.51 -4.10
N LEU A 17 23.90 1.17 -3.32
CA LEU A 17 24.12 2.55 -2.86
C LEU A 17 25.39 2.63 -1.99
N GLU A 18 25.54 1.73 -1.02
CA GLU A 18 26.75 1.64 -0.20
C GLU A 18 28.01 1.48 -1.06
N THR A 19 27.97 0.60 -2.07
CA THR A 19 29.10 0.38 -2.95
C THR A 19 29.43 1.60 -3.81
N LEU A 20 28.39 2.30 -4.34
CA LEU A 20 28.57 3.45 -5.22
C LEU A 20 28.94 4.74 -4.48
N TYR A 21 28.58 4.86 -3.19
CA TYR A 21 28.76 6.12 -2.43
C TYR A 21 29.71 6.00 -1.22
N ALA A 22 30.29 4.82 -0.97
CA ALA A 22 31.16 4.58 0.20
C ALA A 22 32.59 5.09 0.07
N GLY A 23 33.04 5.53 -1.11
CA GLY A 23 34.43 5.91 -1.28
C GLY A 23 34.76 6.69 -2.55
N ASN A 24 36.06 6.94 -2.76
CA ASN A 24 36.56 7.57 -3.96
C ASN A 24 36.59 6.57 -5.12
N ILE A 25 35.55 6.58 -5.92
CA ILE A 25 35.38 5.72 -7.09
C ILE A 25 35.95 6.44 -8.32
N THR A 26 36.63 5.72 -9.19
CA THR A 26 37.17 6.26 -10.43
C THR A 26 36.35 5.87 -11.66
N THR A 27 36.27 6.75 -12.65
CA THR A 27 35.62 6.42 -13.92
C THR A 27 36.36 5.26 -14.60
N GLY A 28 35.60 4.25 -15.07
CA GLY A 28 36.15 3.04 -15.67
C GLY A 28 36.40 1.91 -14.65
N GLU A 29 36.14 2.14 -13.38
CA GLU A 29 36.28 1.14 -12.33
C GLU A 29 35.16 0.11 -12.35
N ALA A 30 35.50 -1.15 -12.09
CA ALA A 30 34.56 -2.24 -11.89
C ALA A 30 34.42 -2.54 -10.38
N LEU A 31 33.23 -2.42 -9.85
CA LEU A 31 32.93 -2.62 -8.43
C LEU A 31 32.14 -3.92 -8.23
N GLY A 32 32.43 -4.62 -7.17
CA GLY A 32 31.68 -5.84 -6.80
C GLY A 32 32.53 -7.10 -6.82
N PRO A 33 31.90 -8.30 -6.72
CA PRO A 33 30.45 -8.52 -6.85
C PRO A 33 29.62 -7.97 -5.67
N VAL A 34 28.58 -7.23 -5.97
CA VAL A 34 27.62 -6.70 -5.00
C VAL A 34 26.44 -7.64 -4.88
N LYS A 35 26.18 -8.14 -3.69
CA LYS A 35 25.05 -9.02 -3.44
C LYS A 35 23.75 -8.19 -3.35
N THR A 36 22.78 -8.49 -4.19
CA THR A 36 21.47 -7.79 -4.19
C THR A 36 20.38 -8.61 -3.52
N ASP A 37 20.35 -9.92 -3.74
CA ASP A 37 19.41 -10.87 -3.17
C ASP A 37 20.14 -12.13 -2.68
N GLN A 38 19.38 -13.13 -2.20
CA GLN A 38 19.97 -14.36 -1.67
C GLN A 38 20.89 -15.07 -2.67
N GLU A 39 20.59 -14.97 -3.97
CA GLU A 39 21.30 -15.69 -5.03
C GLU A 39 21.85 -14.78 -6.15
N ASN A 40 21.54 -13.47 -6.13
CA ASN A 40 21.92 -12.56 -7.19
C ASN A 40 23.10 -11.68 -6.80
N TYR A 41 24.06 -11.59 -7.72
CA TYR A 41 25.24 -10.71 -7.60
C TYR A 41 25.34 -9.83 -8.83
N LEU A 42 25.69 -8.56 -8.61
CA LEU A 42 25.93 -7.60 -9.67
C LEU A 42 27.40 -7.16 -9.67
N VAL A 43 27.94 -6.96 -10.87
CA VAL A 43 29.17 -6.22 -11.07
C VAL A 43 28.81 -4.88 -11.70
N LEU A 44 29.19 -3.81 -11.04
CA LEU A 44 28.91 -2.44 -11.46
C LEU A 44 30.14 -1.90 -12.21
N TYR A 45 29.92 -1.30 -13.36
CA TYR A 45 30.94 -0.59 -14.09
C TYR A 45 30.63 0.91 -14.10
N VAL A 46 31.51 1.71 -13.52
CA VAL A 46 31.30 3.15 -13.36
C VAL A 46 31.67 3.89 -14.62
N ASN A 47 30.70 4.39 -15.35
CA ASN A 47 30.92 5.20 -16.55
C ASN A 47 31.28 6.66 -16.24
N GLY A 48 30.95 7.13 -15.05
CA GLY A 48 31.15 8.48 -14.57
C GLY A 48 30.10 8.87 -13.55
N TRP A 49 30.18 10.06 -13.03
CA TRP A 49 29.21 10.67 -12.13
C TRP A 49 29.03 12.14 -12.46
N SER A 50 27.95 12.70 -11.98
CA SER A 50 27.70 14.13 -11.98
C SER A 50 27.39 14.60 -10.57
N GLU A 51 27.90 15.76 -10.22
CA GLU A 51 27.65 16.42 -8.95
C GLU A 51 26.80 17.66 -9.20
N THR A 52 25.80 17.87 -8.36
CA THR A 52 25.04 19.11 -8.34
C THR A 52 25.54 19.94 -7.17
N PRO A 53 26.32 21.03 -7.41
CA PRO A 53 26.82 21.85 -6.33
C PRO A 53 25.67 22.53 -5.59
N LEU A 54 25.74 22.54 -4.28
CA LEU A 54 24.83 23.30 -3.44
C LEU A 54 25.33 24.73 -3.36
N VAL A 55 24.56 25.68 -3.88
CA VAL A 55 24.98 27.09 -3.99
C VAL A 55 24.30 28.00 -2.98
N SER A 56 23.32 27.51 -2.24
CA SER A 56 22.59 28.30 -1.23
C SER A 56 22.41 27.53 0.08
N ASP A 57 22.29 28.27 1.20
CA ASP A 57 21.98 27.70 2.51
C ASP A 57 20.63 26.96 2.51
N GLN A 58 19.68 27.43 1.70
CA GLN A 58 18.39 26.81 1.56
C GLN A 58 18.48 25.43 0.89
N GLU A 59 19.28 25.32 -0.17
CA GLU A 59 19.52 24.02 -0.85
C GLU A 59 20.27 23.06 0.07
N PHE A 60 21.24 23.55 0.83
CA PHE A 60 21.95 22.76 1.83
C PHE A 60 21.01 22.24 2.92
N LYS A 61 20.13 23.11 3.46
CA LYS A 61 19.13 22.71 4.46
C LYS A 61 18.17 21.68 3.92
N ARG A 62 17.64 21.88 2.71
CA ARG A 62 16.74 20.92 2.05
C ARG A 62 17.42 19.57 1.85
N ARG A 63 18.65 19.56 1.35
CA ARG A 63 19.41 18.31 1.16
C ARG A 63 19.62 17.57 2.49
N TRP A 64 19.90 18.31 3.54
CA TRP A 64 20.04 17.72 4.87
C TRP A 64 18.74 17.11 5.40
N GLU A 65 17.61 17.77 5.16
CA GLU A 65 16.27 17.27 5.50
C GLU A 65 15.96 15.99 4.70
N ASP A 66 16.26 15.94 3.41
CA ASP A 66 16.09 14.76 2.55
C ASP A 66 16.94 13.57 3.04
N ILE A 67 18.20 13.81 3.42
CA ILE A 67 19.08 12.78 4.00
C ILE A 67 18.52 12.25 5.32
N ALA A 68 18.10 13.14 6.21
CA ALA A 68 17.56 12.78 7.49
C ALA A 68 16.27 11.95 7.35
N GLU A 69 15.40 12.30 6.40
CA GLU A 69 14.17 11.57 6.12
C GLU A 69 14.45 10.19 5.54
N ASN A 70 15.37 10.07 4.57
CA ASN A 70 15.79 8.79 4.01
C ASN A 70 16.36 7.87 5.11
N TYR A 71 17.20 8.39 5.98
CA TYR A 71 17.78 7.65 7.08
C TYR A 71 16.73 7.18 8.10
N ARG A 72 15.80 8.06 8.48
CA ARG A 72 14.65 7.68 9.35
C ARG A 72 13.83 6.57 8.72
N ARG A 73 13.54 6.66 7.42
CA ARG A 73 12.79 5.65 6.67
C ARG A 73 13.48 4.30 6.68
N GLN A 74 14.79 4.24 6.43
CA GLN A 74 15.57 3.00 6.45
C GLN A 74 15.56 2.36 7.85
N ILE A 75 15.83 3.15 8.91
CA ILE A 75 15.76 2.64 10.29
C ILE A 75 14.35 2.15 10.62
N SER A 76 13.33 2.91 10.26
CA SER A 76 11.94 2.53 10.51
C SER A 76 11.59 1.20 9.82
N GLN A 77 11.96 1.04 8.56
CA GLN A 77 11.74 -0.20 7.82
C GLN A 77 12.47 -1.40 8.45
N LYS A 78 13.72 -1.19 8.90
CA LYS A 78 14.48 -2.22 9.59
C LYS A 78 13.80 -2.63 10.89
N ASN A 79 13.41 -1.65 11.69
CA ASN A 79 12.73 -1.90 12.98
C ASN A 79 11.38 -2.61 12.78
N ILE A 80 10.60 -2.21 11.78
CA ILE A 80 9.33 -2.87 11.45
C ILE A 80 9.58 -4.34 11.09
N ARG A 81 10.54 -4.62 10.21
CA ARG A 81 10.90 -6.01 9.84
C ARG A 81 11.34 -6.85 11.05
N GLU A 82 12.09 -6.27 11.97
CA GLU A 82 12.48 -6.95 13.21
C GLU A 82 11.27 -7.25 14.11
N ILE A 83 10.34 -6.31 14.24
CA ILE A 83 9.09 -6.49 15.00
C ILE A 83 8.23 -7.59 14.33
N GLU A 84 8.02 -7.52 13.03
CA GLU A 84 7.28 -8.51 12.25
C GLU A 84 7.88 -9.91 12.39
N ASN A 85 9.21 -10.04 12.22
CA ASN A 85 9.92 -11.31 12.37
C ASN A 85 9.77 -11.87 13.78
N ASN A 86 9.86 -11.04 14.81
CA ASN A 86 9.69 -11.47 16.19
C ASN A 86 8.24 -11.86 16.49
N LEU A 87 7.29 -11.12 15.95
CA LEU A 87 5.85 -11.35 16.11
C LEU A 87 5.40 -12.64 15.42
N MET A 88 5.95 -12.91 14.24
CA MET A 88 5.61 -14.08 13.42
C MET A 88 6.48 -15.30 13.68
N ARG A 89 7.52 -15.17 14.50
CA ARG A 89 8.43 -16.30 14.83
C ARG A 89 7.66 -17.46 15.43
N GLY A 90 7.83 -18.65 14.83
CA GLY A 90 7.17 -19.89 15.26
C GLY A 90 5.70 -20.00 14.87
N LYS A 91 5.13 -18.99 14.19
CA LYS A 91 3.79 -19.12 13.62
C LYS A 91 3.85 -19.78 12.26
N SER A 92 2.96 -20.73 12.02
CA SER A 92 2.83 -21.42 10.74
C SER A 92 1.40 -21.33 10.23
N ILE A 93 1.25 -21.05 8.94
CA ILE A 93 -0.05 -21.08 8.24
C ILE A 93 -0.09 -22.33 7.38
N VAL A 94 -1.11 -23.14 7.60
CA VAL A 94 -1.39 -24.33 6.80
C VAL A 94 -2.74 -24.14 6.10
N PHE A 95 -2.70 -24.05 4.77
CA PHE A 95 -3.92 -23.89 3.98
C PHE A 95 -4.63 -25.22 3.76
N GLU A 96 -5.96 -25.22 3.94
CA GLU A 96 -6.81 -26.35 3.56
C GLU A 96 -6.93 -26.38 2.03
N GLN A 97 -6.32 -27.40 1.42
CA GLN A 97 -6.10 -27.44 -0.02
C GLN A 97 -7.40 -27.37 -0.85
N SER A 98 -8.43 -28.08 -0.42
CA SER A 98 -9.72 -28.12 -1.14
C SER A 98 -10.43 -26.78 -1.12
N THR A 99 -10.57 -26.18 0.06
CA THR A 99 -11.23 -24.89 0.27
C THR A 99 -10.42 -23.77 -0.39
N PHE A 100 -9.11 -23.78 -0.24
CA PHE A 100 -8.24 -22.78 -0.85
C PHE A 100 -8.30 -22.80 -2.39
N HIS A 101 -8.38 -24.00 -2.98
CA HIS A 101 -8.54 -24.10 -4.44
C HIS A 101 -9.86 -23.52 -4.95
N GLN A 102 -10.96 -23.76 -4.22
CA GLN A 102 -12.27 -23.17 -4.54
C GLN A 102 -12.25 -21.64 -4.33
N PHE A 103 -11.59 -21.19 -3.28
CA PHE A 103 -11.42 -19.77 -2.99
C PHE A 103 -10.62 -19.05 -4.09
N ILE A 104 -9.52 -19.66 -4.59
CA ILE A 104 -8.78 -19.15 -5.76
C ILE A 104 -9.69 -19.00 -6.97
N LYS A 105 -10.51 -20.02 -7.28
CA LYS A 105 -11.41 -19.99 -8.46
C LYS A 105 -12.42 -18.86 -8.38
N ALA A 106 -12.96 -18.59 -7.20
CA ALA A 106 -13.92 -17.53 -6.96
C ALA A 106 -13.28 -16.12 -7.08
N LEU A 107 -12.03 -15.96 -6.63
CA LEU A 107 -11.35 -14.65 -6.63
C LEU A 107 -10.60 -14.32 -7.92
N ALA A 108 -10.07 -15.34 -8.61
CA ALA A 108 -9.21 -15.12 -9.79
C ALA A 108 -9.84 -14.21 -10.87
N PRO A 109 -11.12 -14.36 -11.26
CA PRO A 109 -11.72 -13.50 -12.27
C PRO A 109 -11.69 -12.01 -11.91
N LYS A 110 -11.80 -11.68 -10.62
CA LYS A 110 -11.82 -10.29 -10.14
C LYS A 110 -10.46 -9.64 -10.16
N TYR A 111 -9.43 -10.40 -9.82
CA TYR A 111 -8.07 -9.86 -9.67
C TYR A 111 -7.23 -9.97 -10.93
N ILE A 112 -7.54 -10.90 -11.84
CA ILE A 112 -6.76 -11.12 -13.06
C ILE A 112 -7.37 -10.40 -14.26
N ASP A 113 -8.69 -10.46 -14.42
CA ASP A 113 -9.39 -9.96 -15.60
C ASP A 113 -9.72 -8.46 -15.53
N SER A 114 -9.59 -7.83 -14.36
CA SER A 114 -9.77 -6.38 -14.24
C SER A 114 -8.50 -5.64 -14.71
N ASN A 115 -8.56 -5.05 -15.89
CA ASN A 115 -7.50 -4.20 -16.45
C ASN A 115 -7.24 -2.90 -15.65
N ASP A 116 -7.88 -2.72 -14.50
CA ASP A 116 -7.97 -1.43 -13.80
C ASP A 116 -7.66 -1.51 -12.30
N LYS A 117 -6.71 -2.39 -11.89
CA LYS A 117 -6.42 -2.69 -10.47
C LYS A 117 -5.96 -1.49 -9.66
N SER A 118 -5.07 -0.68 -10.18
CA SER A 118 -4.58 0.54 -9.52
C SER A 118 -5.69 1.59 -9.39
N SER A 119 -6.61 1.68 -10.35
CA SER A 119 -7.75 2.57 -10.29
C SER A 119 -8.82 2.10 -9.30
N MET A 120 -9.00 0.78 -9.12
CA MET A 120 -9.92 0.23 -8.12
C MET A 120 -9.44 0.43 -6.68
N GLN A 121 -8.15 0.23 -6.41
CA GLN A 121 -7.57 0.50 -5.09
C GLN A 121 -7.61 1.99 -4.75
N LEU A 122 -7.26 2.86 -5.70
CA LEU A 122 -7.37 4.31 -5.53
C LEU A 122 -8.83 4.75 -5.40
N LYS A 123 -9.76 4.19 -6.18
CA LYS A 123 -11.20 4.49 -6.07
C LYS A 123 -11.77 4.02 -4.74
N ALA A 124 -11.36 2.87 -4.21
CA ALA A 124 -11.77 2.39 -2.89
C ALA A 124 -11.28 3.31 -1.75
N ILE A 125 -10.08 3.88 -1.88
CA ILE A 125 -9.51 4.80 -0.89
C ILE A 125 -10.13 6.21 -1.00
N TYR A 126 -10.28 6.74 -2.23
CA TYR A 126 -10.72 8.13 -2.46
C TYR A 126 -12.24 8.29 -2.67
N HIS A 127 -12.95 7.21 -2.97
CA HIS A 127 -14.39 7.18 -3.22
C HIS A 127 -15.03 5.93 -2.62
N PRO A 128 -15.04 5.79 -1.27
CA PRO A 128 -15.64 4.63 -0.61
C PRO A 128 -17.12 4.45 -0.97
N GLU A 129 -17.84 5.54 -1.32
CA GLU A 129 -19.22 5.51 -1.80
C GLU A 129 -19.39 4.96 -3.23
N LYS A 130 -18.31 4.90 -4.01
CA LYS A 130 -18.25 4.34 -5.37
C LYS A 130 -17.53 3.00 -5.41
N THR A 131 -17.13 2.48 -4.26
CA THR A 131 -16.74 1.08 -4.17
C THR A 131 -17.96 0.31 -4.62
N PRO A 132 -17.94 -0.39 -5.76
CA PRO A 132 -19.15 -1.01 -6.24
C PRO A 132 -19.65 -1.95 -5.16
N GLU A 133 -20.91 -1.82 -4.76
CA GLU A 133 -21.63 -2.88 -4.06
C GLU A 133 -21.48 -4.24 -4.77
N HIS A 134 -21.07 -4.18 -6.04
CA HIS A 134 -20.67 -5.31 -6.88
C HIS A 134 -19.33 -5.97 -6.54
N LEU A 135 -18.40 -5.35 -5.79
CA LEU A 135 -17.29 -6.13 -5.23
C LEU A 135 -17.78 -7.05 -4.12
N ASP A 136 -18.73 -6.60 -3.32
CA ASP A 136 -19.37 -7.43 -2.30
C ASP A 136 -20.35 -8.44 -2.90
N SER A 137 -21.18 -8.07 -3.88
CA SER A 137 -22.24 -8.94 -4.39
C SER A 137 -21.74 -10.10 -5.25
N ALA A 138 -20.73 -9.91 -6.07
CA ALA A 138 -20.20 -11.01 -6.89
C ALA A 138 -19.17 -11.90 -6.16
N ILE A 139 -18.62 -11.46 -5.02
CA ILE A 139 -17.97 -12.36 -4.05
C ILE A 139 -19.05 -13.20 -3.36
N ASN A 140 -20.23 -12.63 -3.16
CA ASN A 140 -21.25 -13.23 -2.31
C ASN A 140 -21.82 -14.55 -2.82
N ASP A 141 -22.04 -14.77 -4.11
CA ASP A 141 -22.73 -15.98 -4.55
C ASP A 141 -21.83 -17.22 -4.56
N ASP A 142 -20.62 -17.12 -5.11
CA ASP A 142 -19.67 -18.26 -5.16
C ASP A 142 -18.99 -18.54 -3.81
N LEU A 143 -18.78 -17.51 -2.99
CA LEU A 143 -18.16 -17.64 -1.67
C LEU A 143 -19.17 -17.97 -0.57
N THR A 144 -20.46 -17.75 -0.78
CA THR A 144 -21.51 -18.04 0.24
C THR A 144 -21.45 -19.51 0.68
N VAL A 145 -21.20 -20.43 -0.24
CA VAL A 145 -21.06 -21.87 0.05
C VAL A 145 -19.80 -22.21 0.84
N LEU A 146 -18.78 -21.33 0.77
CA LEU A 146 -17.47 -21.55 1.40
C LEU A 146 -17.34 -20.87 2.76
N LYS A 147 -18.26 -20.00 3.15
CA LYS A 147 -18.15 -19.11 4.32
C LYS A 147 -17.74 -19.83 5.61
N ASP A 148 -18.34 -20.95 5.89
CA ASP A 148 -18.11 -21.73 7.12
C ASP A 148 -16.97 -22.74 6.98
N GLN A 149 -16.39 -22.90 5.78
CA GLN A 149 -15.29 -23.82 5.56
C GLN A 149 -13.97 -23.25 6.07
N ILE A 150 -13.14 -24.12 6.64
CA ILE A 150 -11.80 -23.77 7.09
C ILE A 150 -10.96 -23.50 5.84
N LEU A 151 -10.40 -22.28 5.76
CA LEU A 151 -9.51 -21.88 4.68
C LEU A 151 -8.04 -22.16 5.00
N PHE A 152 -7.65 -21.90 6.24
CA PHE A 152 -6.33 -22.19 6.76
C PHE A 152 -6.35 -22.33 8.28
N THR A 153 -5.29 -22.91 8.80
CA THR A 153 -5.02 -22.99 10.25
C THR A 153 -3.75 -22.20 10.55
N LEU A 154 -3.80 -21.35 11.57
CA LEU A 154 -2.66 -20.58 12.05
C LEU A 154 -2.46 -20.89 13.52
N ASN A 155 -1.35 -21.54 13.88
CA ASN A 155 -1.03 -21.97 15.24
C ASN A 155 -2.24 -22.66 15.92
N ASP A 156 -2.76 -23.72 15.32
CA ASP A 156 -3.91 -24.50 15.81
C ASP A 156 -5.26 -23.74 15.84
N GLN A 157 -5.28 -22.45 15.48
CA GLN A 157 -6.51 -21.70 15.29
C GLN A 157 -7.00 -21.84 13.86
N SER A 158 -8.20 -22.40 13.70
CA SER A 158 -8.85 -22.49 12.38
C SER A 158 -9.45 -21.17 11.96
N TRP A 159 -9.17 -20.76 10.72
CA TRP A 159 -9.70 -19.59 10.08
C TRP A 159 -10.64 -19.99 8.96
N THR A 160 -11.92 -19.59 9.07
CA THR A 160 -12.88 -19.82 7.99
C THR A 160 -12.79 -18.71 6.94
N VAL A 161 -13.40 -18.94 5.78
CA VAL A 161 -13.52 -17.92 4.73
C VAL A 161 -14.22 -16.67 5.27
N GLN A 162 -15.29 -16.83 6.07
CA GLN A 162 -15.99 -15.71 6.69
C GLN A 162 -15.11 -14.88 7.63
N MET A 163 -14.24 -15.53 8.42
CA MET A 163 -13.32 -14.83 9.30
C MET A 163 -12.31 -14.00 8.49
N LEU A 164 -11.79 -14.56 7.41
CA LEU A 164 -10.91 -13.82 6.49
C LEU A 164 -11.65 -12.66 5.82
N GLU A 165 -12.86 -12.85 5.31
CA GLU A 165 -13.67 -11.77 4.72
C GLU A 165 -13.88 -10.60 5.70
N ASN A 166 -14.14 -10.90 6.97
CA ASN A 166 -14.30 -9.88 7.99
C ASN A 166 -12.97 -9.13 8.26
N LEU A 167 -11.86 -9.85 8.28
CA LEU A 167 -10.53 -9.26 8.41
C LEU A 167 -10.22 -8.31 7.23
N LEU A 168 -10.56 -8.71 6.02
CA LEU A 168 -10.27 -7.95 4.80
C LEU A 168 -11.02 -6.62 4.71
N LYS A 169 -12.02 -6.38 5.54
CA LYS A 169 -12.69 -5.07 5.65
C LYS A 169 -11.77 -3.99 6.23
N THR A 170 -10.82 -4.39 7.07
CA THR A 170 -9.86 -3.50 7.73
C THR A 170 -8.42 -3.72 7.28
N HIS A 171 -8.10 -4.90 6.77
CA HIS A 171 -6.76 -5.31 6.31
C HIS A 171 -6.87 -5.85 4.88
N PRO A 172 -6.95 -4.99 3.86
CA PRO A 172 -7.16 -5.42 2.48
C PRO A 172 -6.00 -6.26 1.96
N LEU A 173 -6.29 -7.20 1.04
CA LEU A 173 -5.25 -7.97 0.38
C LEU A 173 -4.38 -7.07 -0.50
N VAL A 174 -3.09 -7.03 -0.20
CA VAL A 174 -2.08 -6.35 -1.00
C VAL A 174 -1.21 -7.39 -1.69
N PHE A 175 -1.20 -7.36 -3.02
CA PHE A 175 -0.40 -8.29 -3.79
C PHE A 175 1.00 -7.72 -4.02
N ARG A 176 2.02 -8.55 -3.87
CA ARG A 176 3.43 -8.15 -4.04
C ARG A 176 3.82 -7.83 -5.48
N LYS A 177 2.98 -8.23 -6.46
CA LYS A 177 3.18 -7.95 -7.89
C LYS A 177 2.02 -7.11 -8.43
N ASP A 178 2.32 -6.08 -9.22
CA ASP A 178 1.31 -5.26 -9.89
C ASP A 178 0.58 -6.03 -11.00
N LYS A 179 1.31 -6.91 -11.70
CA LYS A 179 0.76 -7.78 -12.75
C LYS A 179 0.92 -9.23 -12.35
N ILE A 180 -0.20 -9.91 -12.14
CA ILE A 180 -0.24 -11.29 -11.71
C ILE A 180 -0.71 -12.15 -12.88
N GLN A 181 0.08 -13.16 -13.25
CA GLN A 181 -0.33 -14.15 -14.22
C GLN A 181 -1.29 -15.16 -13.54
N ARG A 182 -2.22 -15.73 -14.33
CA ARG A 182 -3.22 -16.66 -13.81
C ARG A 182 -2.60 -17.88 -13.09
N GLN A 183 -1.45 -18.33 -13.56
CA GLN A 183 -0.72 -19.46 -12.98
C GLN A 183 -0.11 -19.13 -11.62
N GLU A 184 0.28 -17.87 -11.39
CA GLU A 184 0.91 -17.40 -10.15
C GLU A 184 -0.11 -16.92 -9.11
N PHE A 185 -1.39 -16.76 -9.50
CA PHE A 185 -2.39 -16.12 -8.65
C PHE A 185 -2.56 -16.82 -7.31
N GLY A 186 -2.58 -18.15 -7.29
CA GLY A 186 -2.70 -18.93 -6.04
C GLY A 186 -1.54 -18.68 -5.08
N GLU A 187 -0.32 -18.57 -5.57
CA GLU A 187 0.86 -18.26 -4.77
C GLU A 187 0.83 -16.82 -4.26
N GLN A 188 0.53 -15.87 -5.13
CA GLN A 188 0.40 -14.47 -4.76
C GLN A 188 -0.73 -14.24 -3.75
N LEU A 189 -1.83 -14.97 -3.86
CA LEU A 189 -2.92 -14.92 -2.89
C LEU A 189 -2.49 -15.47 -1.52
N LYS A 190 -1.71 -16.55 -1.48
CA LYS A 190 -1.12 -17.04 -0.21
C LYS A 190 -0.27 -15.96 0.45
N PHE A 191 0.61 -15.31 -0.29
CA PHE A 191 1.43 -14.23 0.25
C PHE A 191 0.59 -13.06 0.74
N ALA A 192 -0.42 -12.64 -0.02
CA ALA A 192 -1.31 -11.55 0.37
C ALA A 192 -2.10 -11.88 1.67
N ILE A 193 -2.52 -13.13 1.86
CA ILE A 193 -3.16 -13.57 3.11
C ILE A 193 -2.16 -13.59 4.26
N ILE A 194 -0.94 -14.08 4.05
CA ILE A 194 0.12 -14.08 5.07
C ILE A 194 0.44 -12.65 5.50
N ASP A 195 0.57 -11.74 4.54
CA ASP A 195 0.84 -10.32 4.80
C ASP A 195 -0.33 -9.69 5.59
N ALA A 196 -1.59 -9.92 5.20
CA ALA A 196 -2.76 -9.46 5.94
C ALA A 196 -2.84 -10.02 7.37
N MET A 197 -2.44 -11.28 7.59
CA MET A 197 -2.34 -11.85 8.93
C MET A 197 -1.21 -11.23 9.74
N THR A 198 -0.10 -10.89 9.12
CA THR A 198 1.01 -10.18 9.78
C THR A 198 0.56 -8.79 10.23
N ASP A 199 -0.11 -8.06 9.37
CA ASP A 199 -0.68 -6.74 9.67
C ASP A 199 -1.73 -6.81 10.80
N PHE A 200 -2.55 -7.85 10.80
CA PHE A 200 -3.51 -8.09 11.87
C PHE A 200 -2.84 -8.26 13.23
N TYR A 201 -1.80 -9.11 13.33
CA TYR A 201 -1.06 -9.28 14.58
C TYR A 201 -0.28 -8.03 14.99
N LEU A 202 0.28 -7.31 14.01
CA LEU A 202 0.95 -6.04 14.26
C LEU A 202 -0.03 -5.01 14.84
N THR A 203 -1.22 -4.93 14.27
CA THR A 203 -2.31 -4.07 14.75
C THR A 203 -2.73 -4.45 16.16
N GLN A 204 -2.93 -5.74 16.45
CA GLN A 204 -3.22 -6.18 17.82
C GLN A 204 -2.11 -5.78 18.80
N LYS A 205 -0.85 -6.00 18.43
CA LYS A 205 0.29 -5.61 19.26
C LYS A 205 0.35 -4.11 19.49
N ALA A 206 -0.03 -3.31 18.52
CA ALA A 206 -0.11 -1.86 18.64
C ALA A 206 -1.18 -1.46 19.66
N TYR A 207 -2.38 -2.05 19.59
CA TYR A 207 -3.43 -1.82 20.60
C TYR A 207 -3.04 -2.29 21.99
N ASP A 208 -2.44 -3.48 22.14
CA ASP A 208 -1.93 -3.98 23.43
C ASP A 208 -0.89 -3.04 24.05
N SER A 209 -0.20 -2.28 23.21
CA SER A 209 0.81 -1.29 23.63
C SER A 209 0.25 0.14 23.73
N HIS A 210 -1.06 0.31 23.58
CA HIS A 210 -1.78 1.59 23.66
C HIS A 210 -1.29 2.66 22.66
N TYR A 211 -0.83 2.23 21.47
CA TYR A 211 -0.40 3.16 20.42
C TYR A 211 -1.55 4.00 19.86
N GLU A 212 -2.81 3.58 20.02
CA GLU A 212 -4.00 4.35 19.66
C GLU A 212 -4.07 5.71 20.38
N ASN A 213 -3.42 5.81 21.55
CA ASN A 213 -3.36 7.05 22.35
C ASN A 213 -2.13 7.92 22.02
N HIS A 214 -1.26 7.47 21.13
CA HIS A 214 -0.08 8.23 20.75
C HIS A 214 -0.49 9.52 19.99
N PRO A 215 0.05 10.71 20.33
CA PRO A 215 -0.37 11.98 19.72
C PRO A 215 -0.34 12.00 18.20
N TYR A 216 0.65 11.34 17.60
CA TYR A 216 0.76 11.22 16.15
C TYR A 216 -0.40 10.40 15.54
N VAL A 217 -0.78 9.29 16.18
CA VAL A 217 -1.89 8.43 15.73
C VAL A 217 -3.21 9.18 15.85
N VAL A 218 -3.46 9.81 17.02
CA VAL A 218 -4.65 10.63 17.24
C VAL A 218 -4.73 11.79 16.26
N GLY A 219 -3.61 12.48 15.99
CA GLY A 219 -3.56 13.56 15.02
C GLY A 219 -3.88 13.08 13.60
N THR A 220 -3.30 11.95 13.20
CA THR A 220 -3.57 11.34 11.89
C THR A 220 -5.02 10.87 11.76
N GLU A 221 -5.58 10.25 12.79
CA GLU A 221 -6.98 9.82 12.83
C GLU A 221 -7.94 11.02 12.67
N ASN A 222 -7.70 12.12 13.38
CA ASN A 222 -8.50 13.32 13.27
C ASN A 222 -8.44 13.92 11.86
N LEU A 223 -7.25 13.95 11.26
CA LEU A 223 -7.05 14.41 9.89
C LEU A 223 -7.86 13.58 8.88
N TRP A 224 -7.87 12.26 9.03
CA TRP A 224 -8.69 11.38 8.20
C TRP A 224 -10.18 11.54 8.44
N LYS A 225 -10.61 11.71 9.70
CA LYS A 225 -12.02 12.00 10.04
C LYS A 225 -12.50 13.30 9.38
N ASP A 226 -11.71 14.35 9.47
CA ASP A 226 -12.02 15.63 8.86
C ASP A 226 -12.10 15.52 7.34
N HIS A 227 -11.16 14.80 6.73
CA HIS A 227 -11.15 14.55 5.29
C HIS A 227 -12.41 13.78 4.83
N ILE A 228 -12.76 12.69 5.52
CA ILE A 228 -13.96 11.89 5.20
C ILE A 228 -15.22 12.73 5.39
N ASN A 229 -15.32 13.51 6.47
CA ASN A 229 -16.45 14.39 6.71
C ASN A 229 -16.58 15.44 5.60
N ALA A 230 -15.48 16.04 5.16
CA ALA A 230 -15.46 16.99 4.06
C ALA A 230 -15.93 16.34 2.74
N LEU A 231 -15.48 15.12 2.44
CA LEU A 231 -15.95 14.37 1.27
C LEU A 231 -17.44 14.06 1.34
N TYR A 232 -17.93 13.65 2.52
CA TYR A 232 -19.34 13.37 2.74
C TYR A 232 -20.22 14.62 2.54
N GLU A 233 -19.86 15.74 3.17
CA GLU A 233 -20.63 16.99 3.01
C GLU A 233 -20.56 17.51 1.56
N LYS A 234 -19.42 17.40 0.90
CA LYS A 234 -19.29 17.70 -0.53
C LYS A 234 -20.27 16.87 -1.38
N ASP A 235 -20.30 15.55 -1.17
CA ASP A 235 -21.18 14.65 -1.91
C ASP A 235 -22.65 14.95 -1.64
N LYS A 236 -23.01 15.27 -0.40
CA LYS A 236 -24.37 15.63 0.03
C LYS A 236 -24.82 16.94 -0.65
N ILE A 237 -23.96 17.98 -0.70
CA ILE A 237 -24.24 19.24 -1.39
C ILE A 237 -24.52 18.96 -2.87
N LEU A 238 -23.62 18.23 -3.54
CA LEU A 238 -23.76 17.93 -4.97
C LEU A 238 -25.00 17.07 -5.27
N LYS A 239 -25.28 16.04 -4.47
CA LYS A 239 -26.45 15.17 -4.65
C LYS A 239 -27.79 15.92 -4.47
N ASN A 240 -27.86 16.83 -3.51
CA ASN A 240 -29.05 17.63 -3.28
C ASN A 240 -29.39 18.49 -4.50
N HIS A 241 -28.39 19.09 -5.12
CA HIS A 241 -28.59 19.93 -6.31
C HIS A 241 -28.77 19.13 -7.61
N MET A 242 -28.27 17.87 -7.66
CA MET A 242 -28.54 16.97 -8.79
C MET A 242 -30.00 16.50 -8.84
N LYS A 243 -30.67 16.36 -7.70
CA LYS A 243 -32.09 15.95 -7.64
C LYS A 243 -33.07 17.03 -8.10
N ASP A 244 -32.71 18.27 -7.96
CA ASP A 244 -33.58 19.43 -8.32
C ASP A 244 -33.42 19.86 -9.79
N SER A 245 -32.39 19.39 -10.48
CA SER A 245 -32.12 19.82 -11.85
C SER A 245 -32.67 18.81 -12.88
N SER A 246 -33.76 19.15 -13.54
CA SER A 246 -34.25 18.49 -14.75
C SER A 246 -33.33 18.63 -15.97
N GLN A 247 -32.21 19.33 -15.84
CA GLN A 247 -31.18 19.55 -16.87
C GLN A 247 -29.96 18.69 -16.56
N LYS A 248 -29.33 18.13 -17.59
CA LYS A 248 -27.99 17.48 -17.51
C LYS A 248 -26.92 18.54 -17.19
N ILE A 249 -26.81 18.94 -15.93
CA ILE A 249 -25.74 19.82 -15.49
C ILE A 249 -24.44 19.01 -15.43
N ASN A 250 -23.37 19.54 -16.02
CA ASN A 250 -22.06 18.92 -15.96
C ASN A 250 -21.52 19.02 -14.51
N TYR A 251 -20.82 17.98 -14.05
CA TYR A 251 -20.20 17.94 -12.72
C TYR A 251 -19.34 19.18 -12.41
N VAL A 252 -18.58 19.69 -13.40
CA VAL A 252 -17.76 20.90 -13.24
C VAL A 252 -18.62 22.11 -12.91
N GLN A 253 -19.74 22.29 -13.59
CA GLN A 253 -20.68 23.39 -13.34
C GLN A 253 -21.31 23.28 -11.93
N LEU A 254 -21.63 22.09 -11.46
CA LEU A 254 -22.12 21.87 -10.10
C LEU A 254 -21.08 22.26 -9.05
N VAL A 255 -19.82 21.91 -9.26
CA VAL A 255 -18.72 22.28 -8.36
C VAL A 255 -18.54 23.79 -8.33
N GLU A 256 -18.47 24.45 -9.48
CA GLU A 256 -18.29 25.90 -9.58
C GLU A 256 -19.45 26.67 -8.96
N GLN A 257 -20.67 26.23 -9.19
CA GLN A 257 -21.87 26.96 -8.78
C GLN A 257 -22.25 26.76 -7.32
N TYR A 258 -22.04 25.54 -6.76
CA TYR A 258 -22.56 25.19 -5.45
C TYR A 258 -21.48 24.82 -4.42
N LEU A 259 -20.34 24.28 -4.84
CA LEU A 259 -19.30 23.86 -3.93
C LEU A 259 -18.26 24.97 -3.68
N ASN A 260 -17.76 25.60 -4.73
CA ASN A 260 -16.74 26.64 -4.60
C ASN A 260 -17.18 27.82 -3.71
N PRO A 261 -18.42 28.35 -3.79
CA PRO A 261 -18.85 29.40 -2.88
C PRO A 261 -18.85 29.01 -1.41
N VAL A 262 -19.14 27.73 -1.09
CA VAL A 262 -19.07 27.22 0.28
C VAL A 262 -17.61 27.13 0.76
N VAL A 263 -16.72 26.63 -0.09
CA VAL A 263 -15.28 26.56 0.21
C VAL A 263 -14.69 27.94 0.42
N ASP A 264 -15.00 28.89 -0.47
CA ASP A 264 -14.53 30.28 -0.38
C ASP A 264 -15.04 30.97 0.89
N SER A 265 -16.30 30.69 1.27
CA SER A 265 -16.89 31.21 2.52
C SER A 265 -16.15 30.68 3.76
N LEU A 266 -15.75 29.40 3.75
CA LEU A 266 -15.02 28.77 4.85
C LEU A 266 -13.56 29.24 4.95
N GLN A 267 -12.94 29.57 3.81
CA GLN A 267 -11.56 30.09 3.78
C GLN A 267 -11.46 31.57 4.24
N ASN A 268 -12.56 32.31 4.15
CA ASN A 268 -12.63 33.73 4.54
C ASN A 268 -13.22 33.95 5.95
N ALA A 269 -13.59 32.87 6.65
CA ALA A 269 -14.11 32.91 8.02
C ALA A 269 -13.00 32.63 9.05
#